data_801066791a26016a02ecb00bd0ff3553
#
_entry.id   801066791a26016a02ecb00bd0ff3553
#
_cell.length_a   1.000
_cell.length_b   1.000
_cell.length_c   1.000
_cell.angle_alpha   90.00
_cell.angle_beta   90.00
_cell.angle_gamma   90.00
#
_symmetry.space_group_name_H-M   'P 1'
#
loop_
_entity.id
_entity.type
_entity.pdbx_description
1 polymer ?
#
loop_
_entity_poly.entity_id
_entity_poly.type
_entity_poly.pdbx_seq_one_letter_code
_entity_poly.pdbx_strand_id
1 'polypeptide(L)'
;MQAQTGQPPANFGYPEPGWTVGGLLRHLRQRFRIRVSRSTLRRALPLADFVWGRPKLILPQRRDPAEDAKVAHLIEILADPTAIILAEDECDMMLLPVLRATWHRRGEQPRVLTPGQNRKRPIFGTVNLRTGVWHYRLTDRKRSVEFIAALTSLLTAYPDDRLYVLVDNGSIHTSKAVQQWLQTHERLQWVSLPSYAGHKYNPTEKIWWHLKDAISANRSFKVLAELDTALRRHFASLTPQTILRLINSFVARQAQAAVAA
;
A
#
# COMPACT_ATOMS: atom_id res chain seq x y z
N MET A 1 -4.36 17.56 33.22
CA MET A 1 -3.33 17.34 32.19
C MET A 1 -3.86 16.52 31.00
N GLN A 2 -4.48 15.37 31.21
CA GLN A 2 -5.05 14.54 30.13
C GLN A 2 -6.03 15.31 29.21
N ALA A 3 -6.95 16.08 29.76
CA ALA A 3 -7.93 16.85 28.97
C ALA A 3 -7.30 17.95 28.09
N GLN A 4 -6.08 18.41 28.39
CA GLN A 4 -5.41 19.47 27.64
C GLN A 4 -4.41 18.94 26.62
N THR A 5 -3.76 17.80 26.87
CA THR A 5 -2.85 17.16 25.91
C THR A 5 -3.59 16.49 24.75
N GLY A 6 -4.88 16.22 24.88
CA GLY A 6 -5.74 15.77 23.77
C GLY A 6 -6.10 16.88 22.77
N GLN A 7 -5.81 18.16 23.09
CA GLN A 7 -6.03 19.30 22.20
C GLN A 7 -4.71 19.75 21.54
N PRO A 8 -4.75 20.31 20.32
CA PRO A 8 -3.54 20.78 19.65
C PRO A 8 -2.90 21.96 20.40
N PRO A 9 -1.56 22.12 20.34
CA PRO A 9 -0.83 23.21 20.98
C PRO A 9 -1.34 24.61 20.61
N ALA A 10 -1.85 24.77 19.38
CA ALA A 10 -2.41 26.04 18.89
C ALA A 10 -3.54 26.57 19.77
N ASN A 11 -4.35 25.70 20.39
CA ASN A 11 -5.42 26.11 21.30
C ASN A 11 -4.91 26.76 22.60
N PHE A 12 -3.60 26.66 22.85
CA PHE A 12 -2.92 27.23 24.01
C PHE A 12 -1.91 28.32 23.62
N GLY A 13 -1.99 28.80 22.37
CA GLY A 13 -1.13 29.89 21.87
C GLY A 13 0.27 29.46 21.45
N TYR A 14 0.50 28.18 21.17
CA TYR A 14 1.77 27.68 20.64
C TYR A 14 1.68 27.47 19.13
N PRO A 15 2.71 27.84 18.35
CA PRO A 15 2.70 27.71 16.89
C PRO A 15 2.92 26.29 16.40
N GLU A 16 3.35 25.37 17.27
CA GLU A 16 3.67 24.00 16.89
C GLU A 16 2.37 23.20 16.54
N PRO A 17 2.39 22.40 15.46
CA PRO A 17 1.21 21.63 15.03
C PRO A 17 0.88 20.43 15.92
N GLY A 18 1.83 20.00 16.77
CA GLY A 18 1.68 18.85 17.66
C GLY A 18 2.54 18.95 18.90
N TRP A 19 2.14 18.23 19.95
CA TRP A 19 2.89 18.20 21.20
C TRP A 19 4.19 17.41 21.07
N THR A 20 5.29 18.06 21.38
CA THR A 20 6.59 17.41 21.62
C THR A 20 6.89 17.40 23.12
N VAL A 21 7.83 16.57 23.55
CA VAL A 21 8.29 16.59 24.95
C VAL A 21 8.77 17.97 25.36
N GLY A 22 9.47 18.69 24.46
CA GLY A 22 9.91 20.08 24.71
C GLY A 22 8.74 21.05 24.84
N GLY A 23 7.74 20.96 23.96
CA GLY A 23 6.53 21.78 24.02
C GLY A 23 5.72 21.53 25.29
N LEU A 24 5.54 20.26 25.68
CA LEU A 24 4.86 19.90 26.92
C LEU A 24 5.60 20.40 28.17
N LEU A 25 6.93 20.30 28.22
CA LEU A 25 7.71 20.85 29.34
C LEU A 25 7.55 22.38 29.46
N ARG A 26 7.56 23.09 28.33
CA ARG A 26 7.32 24.53 28.28
C ARG A 26 5.90 24.84 28.77
N HIS A 27 4.91 24.13 28.33
CA HIS A 27 3.51 24.28 28.71
C HIS A 27 3.30 24.03 30.21
N LEU A 28 3.84 22.94 30.76
CA LEU A 28 3.79 22.62 32.19
C LEU A 28 4.43 23.73 33.06
N ARG A 29 5.59 24.24 32.62
CA ARG A 29 6.28 25.32 33.34
C ARG A 29 5.51 26.64 33.32
N GLN A 30 4.98 27.01 32.14
CA GLN A 30 4.31 28.31 31.97
C GLN A 30 2.89 28.33 32.56
N ARG A 31 2.12 27.28 32.33
CA ARG A 31 0.71 27.25 32.71
C ARG A 31 0.46 26.75 34.13
N PHE A 32 1.27 25.77 34.56
CA PHE A 32 1.09 25.10 35.85
C PHE A 32 2.25 25.32 36.84
N ARG A 33 3.33 26.01 36.44
CA ARG A 33 4.57 26.20 37.22
C ARG A 33 5.24 24.88 37.60
N ILE A 34 4.95 23.79 36.90
CA ILE A 34 5.53 22.47 37.14
C ILE A 34 6.84 22.36 36.37
N ARG A 35 7.91 21.92 37.08
CA ARG A 35 9.22 21.64 36.50
C ARG A 35 9.54 20.16 36.69
N VAL A 36 9.66 19.44 35.57
CA VAL A 36 10.05 18.03 35.55
C VAL A 36 11.10 17.78 34.45
N SER A 37 11.87 16.70 34.60
CA SER A 37 12.86 16.32 33.59
C SER A 37 12.20 15.75 32.34
N ARG A 38 12.95 15.77 31.22
CA ARG A 38 12.51 15.12 29.99
C ARG A 38 12.23 13.62 30.19
N SER A 39 13.08 12.95 30.98
CA SER A 39 12.94 11.52 31.25
C SER A 39 11.71 11.22 32.12
N THR A 40 11.44 12.08 33.10
CA THR A 40 10.23 11.96 33.93
C THR A 40 8.97 12.10 33.08
N LEU A 41 8.91 13.13 32.20
CA LEU A 41 7.75 13.34 31.34
C LEU A 41 7.58 12.19 30.34
N ARG A 42 8.65 11.69 29.72
CA ARG A 42 8.60 10.54 28.81
C ARG A 42 8.08 9.26 29.47
N ARG A 43 8.38 9.04 30.75
CA ARG A 43 7.84 7.89 31.50
C ARG A 43 6.39 8.08 31.91
N ALA A 44 5.97 9.32 32.18
CA ALA A 44 4.60 9.64 32.59
C ALA A 44 3.60 9.59 31.41
N LEU A 45 4.03 9.92 30.19
CA LEU A 45 3.14 9.97 29.01
C LEU A 45 2.47 8.62 28.71
N PRO A 46 3.18 7.48 28.65
CA PRO A 46 2.54 6.17 28.44
C PRO A 46 1.58 5.76 29.56
N LEU A 47 1.88 6.16 30.81
CA LEU A 47 0.98 5.91 31.96
C LEU A 47 -0.32 6.70 31.87
N ALA A 48 -0.34 7.73 31.04
CA ALA A 48 -1.51 8.56 30.74
C ALA A 48 -2.08 8.25 29.34
N ASP A 49 -1.82 7.07 28.77
CA ASP A 49 -2.27 6.57 27.47
C ASP A 49 -1.81 7.40 26.25
N PHE A 50 -0.67 8.12 26.37
CA PHE A 50 -0.09 8.81 25.23
C PHE A 50 1.04 7.99 24.62
N VAL A 51 1.00 7.85 23.30
CA VAL A 51 2.04 7.18 22.52
C VAL A 51 2.70 8.18 21.55
N TRP A 52 3.99 8.01 21.34
CA TRP A 52 4.71 8.76 20.33
C TRP A 52 4.58 8.07 18.97
N GLY A 53 3.95 8.71 17.99
CA GLY A 53 3.73 8.15 16.67
C GLY A 53 3.76 9.20 15.57
N ARG A 54 3.87 8.76 14.33
CA ARG A 54 3.70 9.62 13.16
C ARG A 54 2.21 9.81 12.87
N PRO A 55 1.77 11.04 12.57
CA PRO A 55 0.41 11.27 12.07
C PRO A 55 0.22 10.53 10.73
N LYS A 56 -1.00 10.06 10.50
CA LYS A 56 -1.40 9.55 9.19
C LYS A 56 -1.94 10.70 8.35
N LEU A 57 -1.57 10.73 7.08
CA LEU A 57 -2.24 11.60 6.12
C LEU A 57 -3.66 11.10 5.94
N ILE A 58 -4.63 11.98 6.18
CA ILE A 58 -6.05 11.71 5.93
C ILE A 58 -6.44 12.65 4.79
N LEU A 59 -6.90 12.08 3.68
CA LEU A 59 -7.53 12.89 2.65
C LEU A 59 -8.83 13.47 3.23
N PRO A 60 -9.11 14.79 3.05
CA PRO A 60 -10.41 15.33 3.42
C PRO A 60 -11.46 14.50 2.70
N GLN A 61 -12.49 14.10 3.45
CA GLN A 61 -13.52 13.10 3.13
C GLN A 61 -13.99 13.11 1.66
N ARG A 62 -13.18 12.49 0.79
CA ARG A 62 -13.62 12.11 -0.55
C ARG A 62 -14.00 10.63 -0.45
N ARG A 63 -15.23 10.38 -0.03
CA ARG A 63 -15.83 9.06 -0.14
C ARG A 63 -16.36 8.90 -1.55
N ASP A 64 -16.15 7.75 -2.14
CA ASP A 64 -16.81 7.38 -3.39
C ASP A 64 -18.32 7.29 -3.11
N PRO A 65 -19.19 8.07 -3.78
CA PRO A 65 -20.64 7.96 -3.58
C PRO A 65 -21.17 6.56 -3.85
N ALA A 66 -20.51 5.77 -4.67
CA ALA A 66 -20.86 4.39 -5.00
C ALA A 66 -20.10 3.35 -4.17
N GLU A 67 -19.39 3.73 -3.10
CA GLU A 67 -18.55 2.79 -2.32
C GLU A 67 -19.35 1.59 -1.85
N ASP A 68 -20.54 1.80 -1.26
CA ASP A 68 -21.35 0.73 -0.69
C ASP A 68 -21.83 -0.25 -1.78
N ALA A 69 -22.26 0.26 -2.95
CA ALA A 69 -22.66 -0.57 -4.09
C ALA A 69 -21.48 -1.36 -4.69
N LYS A 70 -20.32 -0.75 -4.82
CA LYS A 70 -19.11 -1.42 -5.32
C LYS A 70 -18.62 -2.51 -4.37
N VAL A 71 -18.69 -2.24 -3.06
CA VAL A 71 -18.33 -3.24 -2.04
C VAL A 71 -19.32 -4.39 -2.03
N ALA A 72 -20.64 -4.13 -2.12
CA ALA A 72 -21.65 -5.17 -2.21
C ALA A 72 -21.44 -6.06 -3.44
N HIS A 73 -21.15 -5.47 -4.60
CA HIS A 73 -20.83 -6.23 -5.82
C HIS A 73 -19.54 -7.06 -5.68
N LEU A 74 -18.50 -6.51 -5.05
CA LEU A 74 -17.28 -7.26 -4.75
C LEU A 74 -17.55 -8.47 -3.83
N ILE A 75 -18.38 -8.29 -2.81
CA ILE A 75 -18.79 -9.35 -1.88
C ILE A 75 -19.54 -10.45 -2.63
N GLU A 76 -20.46 -10.09 -3.51
CA GLU A 76 -21.23 -11.03 -4.35
C GLU A 76 -20.28 -11.88 -5.21
N ILE A 77 -19.32 -11.27 -5.90
CA ILE A 77 -18.32 -12.00 -6.70
C ILE A 77 -17.45 -12.90 -5.82
N LEU A 78 -17.05 -12.43 -4.63
CA LEU A 78 -16.26 -13.24 -3.70
C LEU A 78 -17.03 -14.43 -3.14
N ALA A 79 -18.34 -14.36 -3.06
CA ALA A 79 -19.21 -15.46 -2.61
C ALA A 79 -19.35 -16.58 -3.64
N ASP A 80 -19.16 -16.31 -4.94
CA ASP A 80 -19.18 -17.33 -5.99
C ASP A 80 -17.89 -18.16 -5.97
N PRO A 81 -17.91 -19.45 -5.57
CA PRO A 81 -16.70 -20.27 -5.45
C PRO A 81 -16.02 -20.57 -6.79
N THR A 82 -16.74 -20.43 -7.90
CA THR A 82 -16.26 -20.71 -9.26
C THR A 82 -15.61 -19.50 -9.92
N ALA A 83 -15.83 -18.30 -9.38
CA ALA A 83 -15.31 -17.07 -9.95
C ALA A 83 -13.77 -16.99 -9.83
N ILE A 84 -13.10 -16.70 -10.95
CA ILE A 84 -11.68 -16.36 -10.96
C ILE A 84 -11.56 -14.86 -10.73
N ILE A 85 -11.05 -14.51 -9.53
CA ILE A 85 -10.96 -13.13 -9.08
C ILE A 85 -9.51 -12.73 -9.06
N LEU A 86 -9.17 -11.74 -9.85
CA LEU A 86 -7.82 -11.23 -10.07
C LEU A 86 -7.75 -9.79 -9.54
N ALA A 87 -6.88 -9.52 -8.58
CA ALA A 87 -6.62 -8.14 -8.15
C ALA A 87 -5.37 -7.63 -8.84
N GLU A 88 -5.52 -6.53 -9.57
CA GLU A 88 -4.48 -5.91 -10.37
C GLU A 88 -4.07 -4.57 -9.79
N ASP A 89 -2.78 -4.22 -9.94
CA ASP A 89 -2.23 -2.93 -9.54
C ASP A 89 -0.83 -2.72 -10.15
N GLU A 90 -0.33 -1.49 -10.12
CA GLU A 90 1.01 -1.16 -10.58
C GLU A 90 1.93 -0.70 -9.47
N CYS A 91 3.18 -1.09 -9.60
CA CYS A 91 4.25 -0.64 -8.72
C CYS A 91 5.42 -0.08 -9.49
N ASP A 92 5.96 1.04 -9.04
CA ASP A 92 7.25 1.55 -9.50
C ASP A 92 8.36 1.09 -8.53
N MET A 93 9.28 0.28 -9.05
CA MET A 93 10.50 -0.09 -8.32
C MET A 93 11.65 0.83 -8.73
N MET A 94 12.25 1.50 -7.75
CA MET A 94 13.28 2.51 -7.96
C MET A 94 14.67 1.90 -7.86
N LEU A 95 15.65 2.47 -8.56
CA LEU A 95 17.09 2.18 -8.31
C LEU A 95 17.52 2.65 -6.92
N LEU A 96 16.86 3.69 -6.41
CA LEU A 96 17.11 4.24 -5.07
C LEU A 96 16.62 3.30 -3.98
N PRO A 97 17.32 3.21 -2.85
CA PRO A 97 16.94 2.36 -1.74
C PRO A 97 15.72 2.93 -0.99
N VAL A 98 14.93 2.04 -0.42
CA VAL A 98 13.96 2.39 0.63
C VAL A 98 14.70 2.29 1.97
N LEU A 99 14.91 3.40 2.65
CA LEU A 99 15.61 3.37 3.93
C LEU A 99 14.75 2.74 5.02
N ARG A 100 15.32 1.75 5.70
CA ARG A 100 14.73 1.04 6.84
C ARG A 100 15.65 1.11 8.03
N ALA A 101 15.07 1.16 9.23
CA ALA A 101 15.83 1.04 10.47
C ALA A 101 16.54 -0.32 10.54
N THR A 102 17.78 -0.33 11.01
CA THR A 102 18.57 -1.54 11.21
C THR A 102 19.42 -1.41 12.46
N TRP A 103 19.82 -2.55 13.04
CA TRP A 103 20.74 -2.56 14.16
C TRP A 103 22.16 -2.21 13.72
N HIS A 104 22.82 -1.35 14.47
CA HIS A 104 24.21 -0.95 14.26
C HIS A 104 24.86 -0.54 15.59
N ARG A 105 26.18 -0.44 15.61
CA ARG A 105 26.91 -0.01 16.80
C ARG A 105 26.58 1.46 17.11
N ARG A 106 26.53 1.79 18.39
CA ARG A 106 26.34 3.17 18.82
C ARG A 106 27.45 4.06 18.28
N GLY A 107 27.08 5.17 17.63
CA GLY A 107 28.01 6.10 16.98
C GLY A 107 28.37 5.76 15.53
N GLU A 108 28.03 4.56 15.01
CA GLU A 108 28.31 4.15 13.64
C GLU A 108 27.00 4.14 12.83
N GLN A 109 26.67 5.24 12.17
CA GLN A 109 25.49 5.29 11.32
C GLN A 109 25.72 4.53 10.01
N PRO A 110 24.89 3.52 9.67
CA PRO A 110 24.99 2.83 8.39
C PRO A 110 24.81 3.79 7.20
N ARG A 111 25.63 3.59 6.17
CA ARG A 111 25.56 4.37 4.94
C ARG A 111 25.16 3.47 3.79
N VAL A 112 24.17 3.89 2.99
CA VAL A 112 23.74 3.19 1.79
C VAL A 112 24.16 4.03 0.59
N LEU A 113 24.95 3.43 -0.30
CA LEU A 113 25.36 4.08 -1.55
C LEU A 113 24.12 4.27 -2.43
N THR A 114 24.04 5.41 -3.09
CA THR A 114 23.00 5.69 -4.08
C THR A 114 23.59 5.74 -5.48
N PRO A 115 22.88 5.30 -6.53
CA PRO A 115 23.35 5.39 -7.92
C PRO A 115 23.38 6.84 -8.45
N GLY A 116 22.94 7.82 -7.66
CA GLY A 116 22.90 9.23 -8.08
C GLY A 116 21.84 9.54 -9.12
N GLN A 117 20.98 8.60 -9.47
CA GLN A 117 19.91 8.75 -10.46
C GLN A 117 18.60 8.08 -9.99
N ASN A 118 17.48 8.72 -10.32
CA ASN A 118 16.16 8.23 -9.92
C ASN A 118 15.46 7.56 -11.11
N ARG A 119 16.02 6.45 -11.62
CA ARG A 119 15.35 5.61 -12.63
C ARG A 119 14.48 4.57 -11.95
N LYS A 120 13.42 4.16 -12.64
CA LYS A 120 12.43 3.21 -12.14
C LYS A 120 12.12 2.11 -13.15
N ARG A 121 11.66 0.98 -12.62
CA ARG A 121 11.06 -0.11 -13.37
C ARG A 121 9.60 -0.24 -12.98
N PRO A 122 8.65 0.16 -13.83
CA PRO A 122 7.25 -0.10 -13.63
C PRO A 122 6.93 -1.60 -13.74
N ILE A 123 6.00 -2.04 -12.91
CA ILE A 123 5.53 -3.42 -12.86
C ILE A 123 4.01 -3.38 -12.86
N PHE A 124 3.37 -4.12 -13.76
CA PHE A 124 1.98 -4.52 -13.64
C PHE A 124 1.94 -5.86 -12.93
N GLY A 125 1.11 -5.98 -11.92
CA GLY A 125 1.03 -7.18 -11.09
C GLY A 125 -0.40 -7.57 -10.78
N THR A 126 -0.69 -8.86 -10.97
CA THR A 126 -2.03 -9.40 -10.79
C THR A 126 -1.97 -10.65 -9.94
N VAL A 127 -2.77 -10.71 -8.89
CA VAL A 127 -2.90 -11.87 -8.01
C VAL A 127 -4.26 -12.53 -8.16
N ASN A 128 -4.27 -13.85 -8.33
CA ASN A 128 -5.47 -14.64 -8.19
C ASN A 128 -5.77 -14.79 -6.68
N LEU A 129 -6.90 -14.26 -6.22
CA LEU A 129 -7.24 -14.18 -4.80
C LEU A 129 -7.52 -15.55 -4.16
N ARG A 130 -7.84 -16.57 -4.98
CA ARG A 130 -8.14 -17.92 -4.49
C ARG A 130 -6.92 -18.83 -4.48
N THR A 131 -6.14 -18.78 -5.56
CA THR A 131 -5.02 -19.70 -5.73
C THR A 131 -3.70 -19.12 -5.26
N GLY A 132 -3.58 -17.79 -5.14
CA GLY A 132 -2.34 -17.11 -4.86
C GLY A 132 -1.36 -17.08 -6.05
N VAL A 133 -1.80 -17.49 -7.24
CA VAL A 133 -0.98 -17.37 -8.45
C VAL A 133 -0.74 -15.90 -8.73
N TRP A 134 0.53 -15.55 -8.91
CA TRP A 134 0.99 -14.21 -9.17
C TRP A 134 1.45 -14.03 -10.60
N HIS A 135 0.83 -13.15 -11.33
CA HIS A 135 1.23 -12.75 -12.68
C HIS A 135 1.88 -11.37 -12.60
N TYR A 136 2.97 -11.16 -13.33
CA TYR A 136 3.63 -9.87 -13.38
C TYR A 136 4.24 -9.58 -14.74
N ARG A 137 4.35 -8.29 -15.04
CA ARG A 137 5.00 -7.81 -16.25
C ARG A 137 5.88 -6.61 -15.92
N LEU A 138 7.19 -6.73 -16.19
CA LEU A 138 8.13 -5.60 -16.11
C LEU A 138 8.02 -4.79 -17.40
N THR A 139 7.90 -3.48 -17.26
CA THR A 139 7.73 -2.57 -18.40
C THR A 139 8.66 -1.36 -18.28
N ASP A 140 8.79 -0.58 -19.35
CA ASP A 140 9.52 0.67 -19.30
C ASP A 140 8.64 1.87 -18.93
N ARG A 141 7.34 1.75 -19.15
CA ARG A 141 6.35 2.80 -18.90
C ARG A 141 5.03 2.21 -18.39
N LYS A 142 4.27 3.04 -17.69
CA LYS A 142 2.89 2.74 -17.29
C LYS A 142 1.93 3.49 -18.21
N ARG A 143 1.48 2.84 -19.26
CA ARG A 143 0.50 3.38 -20.21
C ARG A 143 -0.56 2.33 -20.50
N SER A 144 -1.64 2.75 -21.10
CA SER A 144 -2.76 1.88 -21.48
C SER A 144 -2.32 0.69 -22.38
N VAL A 145 -1.30 0.89 -23.22
CA VAL A 145 -0.80 -0.17 -24.12
C VAL A 145 -0.09 -1.27 -23.33
N GLU A 146 0.72 -0.91 -22.34
CA GLU A 146 1.39 -1.89 -21.47
C GLU A 146 0.37 -2.59 -20.55
N PHE A 147 -0.65 -1.85 -20.10
CA PHE A 147 -1.73 -2.41 -19.31
C PHE A 147 -2.57 -3.41 -20.12
N ILE A 148 -2.98 -3.07 -21.34
CA ILE A 148 -3.67 -3.99 -22.25
C ILE A 148 -2.83 -5.24 -22.50
N ALA A 149 -1.51 -5.11 -22.70
CA ALA A 149 -0.64 -6.25 -22.85
C ALA A 149 -0.56 -7.14 -21.59
N ALA A 150 -0.68 -6.56 -20.39
CA ALA A 150 -0.80 -7.32 -19.15
C ALA A 150 -2.12 -8.09 -19.09
N LEU A 151 -3.25 -7.45 -19.41
CA LEU A 151 -4.58 -8.10 -19.47
C LEU A 151 -4.63 -9.21 -20.52
N THR A 152 -4.02 -9.00 -21.69
CA THR A 152 -3.92 -10.04 -22.74
C THR A 152 -3.16 -11.28 -22.24
N SER A 153 -2.10 -11.06 -21.44
CA SER A 153 -1.36 -12.18 -20.84
C SER A 153 -2.23 -12.97 -19.84
N LEU A 154 -3.15 -12.31 -19.12
CA LEU A 154 -4.11 -13.00 -18.25
C LEU A 154 -5.11 -13.83 -19.04
N LEU A 155 -5.66 -13.28 -20.13
CA LEU A 155 -6.56 -14.05 -21.02
C LEU A 155 -5.89 -15.28 -21.63
N THR A 156 -4.57 -15.22 -21.85
CA THR A 156 -3.80 -16.38 -22.31
C THR A 156 -3.57 -17.40 -21.19
N ALA A 157 -3.34 -16.93 -19.96
CA ALA A 157 -3.14 -17.81 -18.80
C ALA A 157 -4.44 -18.50 -18.34
N TYR A 158 -5.59 -17.93 -18.66
CA TYR A 158 -6.94 -18.45 -18.37
C TYR A 158 -7.78 -18.51 -19.65
N PRO A 159 -7.53 -19.49 -20.55
CA PRO A 159 -8.08 -19.45 -21.89
C PRO A 159 -9.60 -19.60 -21.95
N ASP A 160 -10.20 -20.37 -21.04
CA ASP A 160 -11.62 -20.75 -21.07
C ASP A 160 -12.45 -20.07 -19.98
N ASP A 161 -11.80 -19.36 -19.05
CA ASP A 161 -12.45 -18.83 -17.86
C ASP A 161 -13.00 -17.41 -18.05
N ARG A 162 -14.05 -17.08 -17.29
CA ARG A 162 -14.47 -15.72 -17.07
C ARG A 162 -13.64 -15.12 -15.94
N LEU A 163 -13.02 -13.99 -16.18
CA LEU A 163 -12.11 -13.32 -15.25
C LEU A 163 -12.76 -12.07 -14.67
N TYR A 164 -12.81 -11.96 -13.35
CA TYR A 164 -13.17 -10.72 -12.65
C TYR A 164 -11.88 -10.00 -12.26
N VAL A 165 -11.61 -8.84 -12.86
CA VAL A 165 -10.39 -8.08 -12.60
C VAL A 165 -10.70 -6.86 -11.77
N LEU A 166 -10.24 -6.88 -10.52
CA LEU A 166 -10.34 -5.76 -9.59
C LEU A 166 -9.25 -4.74 -9.91
N VAL A 167 -9.65 -3.52 -10.15
CA VAL A 167 -8.75 -2.41 -10.50
C VAL A 167 -9.17 -1.14 -9.79
N ASP A 168 -8.22 -0.25 -9.61
CA ASP A 168 -8.51 1.11 -9.15
C ASP A 168 -9.03 2.00 -10.30
N ASN A 169 -9.34 3.27 -9.96
CA ASN A 169 -9.83 4.24 -10.94
C ASN A 169 -8.68 5.06 -11.57
N GLY A 170 -7.50 4.48 -11.73
CA GLY A 170 -6.36 5.12 -12.38
C GLY A 170 -6.67 5.55 -13.81
N SER A 171 -6.04 6.62 -14.27
CA SER A 171 -6.26 7.16 -15.63
C SER A 171 -5.89 6.17 -16.75
N ILE A 172 -4.98 5.25 -16.48
CA ILE A 172 -4.59 4.18 -17.39
C ILE A 172 -5.78 3.23 -17.60
N HIS A 173 -6.45 2.84 -16.50
CA HIS A 173 -7.55 1.89 -16.48
C HIS A 173 -8.81 2.45 -17.12
N THR A 174 -9.08 3.73 -16.95
CA THR A 174 -10.27 4.42 -17.48
C THR A 174 -10.07 5.02 -18.87
N SER A 175 -8.92 4.79 -19.51
CA SER A 175 -8.60 5.34 -20.82
C SER A 175 -9.50 4.80 -21.92
N LYS A 176 -9.75 5.60 -22.95
CA LYS A 176 -10.56 5.18 -24.13
C LYS A 176 -10.04 3.89 -24.78
N ALA A 177 -8.72 3.74 -24.86
CA ALA A 177 -8.10 2.56 -25.47
C ALA A 177 -8.43 1.28 -24.67
N VAL A 178 -8.38 1.33 -23.34
CA VAL A 178 -8.74 0.19 -22.48
C VAL A 178 -10.24 -0.10 -22.57
N GLN A 179 -11.09 0.93 -22.55
CA GLN A 179 -12.54 0.74 -22.66
C GLN A 179 -12.94 0.10 -24.01
N GLN A 180 -12.34 0.55 -25.11
CA GLN A 180 -12.56 -0.06 -26.43
C GLN A 180 -12.08 -1.51 -26.49
N TRP A 181 -10.91 -1.79 -25.89
CA TRP A 181 -10.36 -3.13 -25.84
C TRP A 181 -11.25 -4.08 -25.02
N LEU A 182 -11.79 -3.63 -23.90
CA LEU A 182 -12.71 -4.41 -23.06
C LEU A 182 -13.99 -4.81 -23.78
N GLN A 183 -14.53 -3.95 -24.65
CA GLN A 183 -15.73 -4.25 -25.43
C GLN A 183 -15.58 -5.47 -26.35
N THR A 184 -14.34 -5.81 -26.72
CA THR A 184 -14.04 -6.98 -27.58
C THR A 184 -13.55 -8.19 -26.78
N HIS A 185 -13.53 -8.11 -25.44
CA HIS A 185 -13.02 -9.16 -24.56
C HIS A 185 -14.02 -9.46 -23.43
N GLU A 186 -15.22 -9.90 -23.76
CA GLU A 186 -16.36 -10.11 -22.87
C GLU A 186 -16.08 -11.06 -21.68
N ARG A 187 -15.11 -11.96 -21.82
CA ARG A 187 -14.69 -12.86 -20.73
C ARG A 187 -14.03 -12.12 -19.58
N LEU A 188 -13.52 -10.90 -19.79
CA LEU A 188 -12.91 -10.09 -18.77
C LEU A 188 -13.94 -9.12 -18.20
N GLN A 189 -14.39 -9.40 -16.99
CA GLN A 189 -15.33 -8.57 -16.24
C GLN A 189 -14.58 -7.57 -15.38
N TRP A 190 -14.87 -6.30 -15.60
CA TRP A 190 -14.23 -5.19 -14.91
C TRP A 190 -14.90 -4.92 -13.56
N VAL A 191 -14.13 -4.94 -12.47
CA VAL A 191 -14.61 -4.65 -11.13
C VAL A 191 -13.87 -3.44 -10.59
N SER A 192 -14.49 -2.27 -10.67
CA SER A 192 -13.91 -1.02 -10.18
C SER A 192 -13.91 -0.98 -8.68
N LEU A 193 -12.75 -0.79 -8.06
CA LEU A 193 -12.64 -0.51 -6.63
C LEU A 193 -13.16 0.89 -6.30
N PRO A 194 -13.62 1.13 -5.05
CA PRO A 194 -14.02 2.46 -4.63
C PRO A 194 -12.88 3.46 -4.78
N SER A 195 -13.19 4.66 -5.27
CA SER A 195 -12.23 5.75 -5.43
C SER A 195 -11.58 6.11 -4.10
N TYR A 196 -10.28 6.42 -4.11
CA TYR A 196 -9.49 6.78 -2.92
C TYR A 196 -9.36 5.69 -1.84
N ALA A 197 -9.82 4.48 -2.10
CA ALA A 197 -9.85 3.38 -1.15
C ALA A 197 -9.02 2.15 -1.58
N GLY A 198 -8.11 2.30 -2.58
CA GLY A 198 -7.24 1.23 -3.05
C GLY A 198 -6.50 0.53 -1.92
N HIS A 199 -5.87 1.30 -1.01
CA HIS A 199 -5.17 0.76 0.17
C HIS A 199 -6.07 -0.07 1.11
N LYS A 200 -7.38 0.09 1.05
CA LYS A 200 -8.37 -0.65 1.85
C LYS A 200 -8.88 -1.90 1.13
N TYR A 201 -9.01 -1.83 -0.20
CA TYR A 201 -9.69 -2.84 -0.99
C TYR A 201 -8.78 -3.56 -2.01
N ASN A 202 -7.55 -3.08 -2.28
CA ASN A 202 -6.62 -3.79 -3.16
C ASN A 202 -5.58 -4.60 -2.36
N PRO A 203 -5.62 -5.94 -2.41
CA PRO A 203 -4.69 -6.79 -1.68
C PRO A 203 -3.26 -6.77 -2.23
N THR A 204 -3.05 -6.36 -3.49
CA THR A 204 -1.73 -6.27 -4.13
C THR A 204 -0.80 -5.31 -3.41
N GLU A 205 -1.33 -4.31 -2.71
CA GLU A 205 -0.57 -3.39 -1.85
C GLU A 205 0.33 -4.14 -0.83
N LYS A 206 -0.12 -5.29 -0.32
CA LYS A 206 0.66 -6.12 0.61
C LYS A 206 1.82 -6.81 -0.10
N ILE A 207 1.61 -7.21 -1.34
CA ILE A 207 2.65 -7.84 -2.18
C ILE A 207 3.71 -6.79 -2.54
N TRP A 208 3.29 -5.57 -2.91
CA TRP A 208 4.20 -4.46 -3.19
C TRP A 208 5.02 -4.02 -1.98
N TRP A 209 4.38 -3.97 -0.81
CA TRP A 209 5.09 -3.67 0.42
C TRP A 209 6.17 -4.72 0.72
N HIS A 210 5.81 -6.01 0.63
CA HIS A 210 6.74 -7.12 0.79
C HIS A 210 7.89 -7.07 -0.23
N LEU A 211 7.58 -6.80 -1.50
CA LEU A 211 8.57 -6.66 -2.56
C LEU A 211 9.57 -5.53 -2.27
N LYS A 212 9.07 -4.35 -1.92
CA LYS A 212 9.93 -3.19 -1.60
C LYS A 212 10.81 -3.46 -0.39
N ASP A 213 10.30 -4.15 0.60
CA ASP A 213 11.07 -4.52 1.79
C ASP A 213 12.13 -5.58 1.48
N ALA A 214 11.79 -6.60 0.71
CA ALA A 214 12.70 -7.68 0.35
C ALA A 214 13.85 -7.25 -0.61
N ILE A 215 13.56 -6.34 -1.54
CA ILE A 215 14.51 -5.98 -2.62
C ILE A 215 15.21 -4.65 -2.37
N SER A 216 14.49 -3.62 -1.94
CA SER A 216 14.98 -2.24 -1.89
C SER A 216 15.32 -1.74 -0.48
N ALA A 217 15.05 -2.52 0.59
CA ALA A 217 15.38 -2.11 1.95
C ALA A 217 16.88 -1.96 2.11
N ASN A 218 17.35 -0.72 2.32
CA ASN A 218 18.76 -0.36 2.47
C ASN A 218 19.68 -0.86 1.33
N ARG A 219 19.12 -1.10 0.15
CA ARG A 219 19.83 -1.58 -1.02
C ARG A 219 19.50 -0.73 -2.24
N SER A 220 20.53 -0.24 -2.93
CA SER A 220 20.43 0.42 -4.23
C SER A 220 20.87 -0.51 -5.37
N PHE A 221 20.50 -0.15 -6.58
CA PHE A 221 20.92 -0.81 -7.81
C PHE A 221 21.62 0.21 -8.72
N LYS A 222 22.69 -0.19 -9.38
CA LYS A 222 23.43 0.72 -10.28
C LYS A 222 22.68 0.96 -11.59
N VAL A 223 22.07 -0.09 -12.13
CA VAL A 223 21.34 -0.05 -13.42
C VAL A 223 20.05 -0.87 -13.36
N LEU A 224 19.12 -0.59 -14.27
CA LEU A 224 17.83 -1.30 -14.34
C LEU A 224 17.98 -2.80 -14.54
N ALA A 225 19.00 -3.26 -15.27
CA ALA A 225 19.22 -4.69 -15.50
C ALA A 225 19.52 -5.47 -14.20
N GLU A 226 20.25 -4.86 -13.24
CA GLU A 226 20.45 -5.46 -11.91
C GLU A 226 19.15 -5.54 -11.12
N LEU A 227 18.34 -4.48 -11.17
CA LEU A 227 17.02 -4.44 -10.54
C LEU A 227 16.10 -5.50 -11.16
N ASP A 228 16.03 -5.59 -12.49
CA ASP A 228 15.22 -6.57 -13.21
C ASP A 228 15.61 -8.01 -12.83
N THR A 229 16.90 -8.28 -12.71
CA THR A 229 17.41 -9.60 -12.28
C THR A 229 16.97 -9.92 -10.84
N ALA A 230 17.06 -8.94 -9.94
CA ALA A 230 16.62 -9.11 -8.55
C ALA A 230 15.11 -9.32 -8.45
N LEU A 231 14.32 -8.56 -9.22
CA LEU A 231 12.86 -8.70 -9.31
C LEU A 231 12.44 -10.08 -9.80
N ARG A 232 13.00 -10.54 -10.93
CA ARG A 232 12.70 -11.88 -11.49
C ARG A 232 13.03 -12.99 -10.51
N ARG A 233 14.20 -12.92 -9.86
CA ARG A 233 14.60 -13.91 -8.83
C ARG A 233 13.64 -13.91 -7.66
N HIS A 234 13.24 -12.75 -7.18
CA HIS A 234 12.30 -12.64 -6.07
C HIS A 234 10.93 -13.21 -6.46
N PHE A 235 10.37 -12.82 -7.59
CA PHE A 235 9.08 -13.34 -8.05
C PHE A 235 9.11 -14.85 -8.27
N ALA A 236 10.20 -15.40 -8.79
CA ALA A 236 10.37 -16.85 -8.92
C ALA A 236 10.45 -17.60 -7.59
N SER A 237 10.80 -16.91 -6.50
CA SER A 237 10.82 -17.49 -5.14
C SER A 237 9.48 -17.40 -4.41
N LEU A 238 8.54 -16.60 -4.90
CA LEU A 238 7.21 -16.47 -4.29
C LEU A 238 6.34 -17.65 -4.68
N THR A 239 5.99 -18.47 -3.70
CA THR A 239 5.02 -19.55 -3.90
C THR A 239 3.60 -19.01 -3.75
N PRO A 240 2.59 -19.67 -4.39
CA PRO A 240 1.19 -19.33 -4.18
C PRO A 240 0.79 -19.26 -2.71
N GLN A 241 1.29 -20.17 -1.88
CA GLN A 241 1.03 -20.17 -0.44
C GLN A 241 1.61 -18.95 0.27
N THR A 242 2.80 -18.49 -0.15
CA THR A 242 3.39 -17.24 0.38
C THR A 242 2.54 -16.04 0.01
N ILE A 243 2.07 -15.95 -1.24
CA ILE A 243 1.19 -14.89 -1.70
C ILE A 243 -0.13 -14.89 -0.92
N LEU A 244 -0.79 -16.05 -0.77
CA LEU A 244 -2.03 -16.16 0.01
C LEU A 244 -1.83 -15.68 1.46
N ARG A 245 -0.71 -16.02 2.11
CA ARG A 245 -0.41 -15.53 3.47
C ARG A 245 -0.30 -13.99 3.52
N LEU A 246 0.31 -13.37 2.51
CA LEU A 246 0.44 -11.92 2.44
C LEU A 246 -0.93 -11.22 2.32
N ILE A 247 -1.84 -11.78 1.51
CA ILE A 247 -3.16 -11.20 1.24
C ILE A 247 -4.27 -11.70 2.17
N ASN A 248 -4.05 -12.74 2.98
CA ASN A 248 -5.08 -13.41 3.77
C ASN A 248 -5.82 -12.46 4.73
N SER A 249 -5.12 -11.51 5.34
CA SER A 249 -5.76 -10.49 6.19
C SER A 249 -6.75 -9.58 5.44
N PHE A 250 -6.62 -9.47 4.11
CA PHE A 250 -7.56 -8.76 3.26
C PHE A 250 -8.79 -9.63 2.99
N VAL A 251 -8.59 -10.84 2.50
CA VAL A 251 -9.69 -11.79 2.18
C VAL A 251 -10.55 -12.06 3.40
N ALA A 252 -9.93 -12.31 4.57
CA ALA A 252 -10.65 -12.54 5.82
C ALA A 252 -11.52 -11.35 6.25
N ARG A 253 -11.03 -10.11 6.10
CA ARG A 253 -11.82 -8.92 6.44
C ARG A 253 -13.02 -8.72 5.53
N GLN A 254 -12.87 -9.00 4.24
CA GLN A 254 -13.98 -8.89 3.28
C GLN A 254 -15.03 -10.00 3.51
N ALA A 255 -14.58 -11.22 3.81
CA ALA A 255 -15.48 -12.31 4.17
C ALA A 255 -16.26 -12.03 5.47
N GLN A 256 -15.62 -11.45 6.48
CA GLN A 256 -16.30 -11.02 7.73
C GLN A 256 -17.33 -9.90 7.49
N ALA A 257 -17.03 -8.96 6.61
CA ALA A 257 -17.98 -7.92 6.21
C ALA A 257 -19.20 -8.50 5.48
N ALA A 258 -19.00 -9.56 4.69
CA ALA A 258 -20.08 -10.28 3.99
C ALA A 258 -21.01 -11.04 4.93
N VAL A 259 -20.51 -11.53 6.08
CA VAL A 259 -21.31 -12.26 7.08
C VAL A 259 -22.08 -11.30 8.01
N ALA A 260 -21.62 -10.04 8.11
CA ALA A 260 -22.21 -9.02 8.99
C ALA A 260 -23.25 -8.11 8.27
N ALA A 261 -23.40 -8.26 6.96
CA ALA A 261 -24.38 -7.53 6.12
C ALA A 261 -25.57 -8.41 5.78
#